data_022dfbf3fb1f76c8c16c4ac269e03f75
#
_entry.id   022dfbf3fb1f76c8c16c4ac269e03f75
#
_cell.length_a   1.000
_cell.length_b   1.000
_cell.length_c   1.000
_cell.angle_alpha   90.00
_cell.angle_beta   90.00
_cell.angle_gamma   90.00
#
_symmetry.space_group_name_H-M   'P 1'
#
loop_
_entity.id
_entity.type
_entity.pdbx_description
1 polymer ?
#
loop_
_entity_poly.entity_id
_entity_poly.type
_entity_poly.pdbx_seq_one_letter_code
_entity_poly.pdbx_strand_id
1 'polypeptide(L)'
;MASLVLTVAGYAVAGPVGALVGSFAGSFIDRKLFAPSPANIDNIQEGPRLTDLFVTSSSEGAPILLVIGRMRVSPQIIWATNFREVVEVSTQTQTTSGGGGGKGGGGGGGGAPSTVTTKTTTYLYFVSFALGLWEGPIVGIGGVWADGKPLDMSQYTFRLYKGDETQGPDPKIAAVEGSGRAPG
;
A
#
# COMPACT_ATOMS: atom_id res chain seq x y z
N MET A 1 -6.48 -2.39 44.21
CA MET A 1 -5.96 -2.15 45.58
C MET A 1 -7.05 -1.55 46.51
N ALA A 2 -7.89 -0.62 46.00
CA ALA A 2 -8.96 -0.02 46.77
C ALA A 2 -9.98 -1.04 47.29
N SER A 3 -10.29 -2.10 46.53
CA SER A 3 -11.18 -3.17 46.92
C SER A 3 -10.73 -3.88 48.20
N LEU A 4 -9.44 -4.12 48.35
CA LEU A 4 -8.89 -4.83 49.51
C LEU A 4 -8.97 -3.98 50.80
N VAL A 5 -8.68 -2.67 50.67
CA VAL A 5 -8.73 -1.72 51.77
C VAL A 5 -10.18 -1.51 52.24
N LEU A 6 -11.12 -1.34 51.31
CA LEU A 6 -12.55 -1.16 51.66
C LEU A 6 -13.19 -2.46 52.23
N THR A 7 -12.73 -3.64 51.78
CA THR A 7 -13.20 -4.91 52.33
C THR A 7 -12.81 -5.06 53.79
N VAL A 8 -11.54 -4.76 54.12
CA VAL A 8 -11.03 -4.81 55.51
C VAL A 8 -11.71 -3.75 56.39
N ALA A 9 -11.84 -2.53 55.92
CA ALA A 9 -12.53 -1.46 56.66
C ALA A 9 -14.00 -1.78 56.84
N GLY A 10 -14.69 -2.31 55.82
CA GLY A 10 -16.08 -2.74 55.93
C GLY A 10 -16.31 -3.88 56.95
N TYR A 11 -15.39 -4.85 56.97
CA TYR A 11 -15.44 -5.94 57.94
C TYR A 11 -15.27 -5.44 59.38
N ALA A 12 -14.38 -4.47 59.59
CA ALA A 12 -14.15 -3.90 60.92
C ALA A 12 -15.35 -3.12 61.48
N VAL A 13 -16.17 -2.52 60.60
CA VAL A 13 -17.33 -1.69 61.00
C VAL A 13 -18.63 -2.47 61.10
N ALA A 14 -18.90 -3.39 60.18
CA ALA A 14 -20.20 -4.09 60.09
C ALA A 14 -20.07 -5.62 59.83
N GLY A 15 -18.92 -6.20 60.18
CA GLY A 15 -18.68 -7.64 60.08
C GLY A 15 -18.74 -8.19 58.65
N PRO A 16 -19.19 -9.44 58.43
CA PRO A 16 -19.20 -10.09 57.11
C PRO A 16 -20.05 -9.34 56.07
N VAL A 17 -21.12 -8.69 56.47
CA VAL A 17 -21.97 -7.91 55.56
C VAL A 17 -21.28 -6.63 55.14
N GLY A 18 -20.55 -5.96 56.03
CA GLY A 18 -19.74 -4.80 55.70
C GLY A 18 -18.56 -5.12 54.78
N ALA A 19 -17.97 -6.31 54.92
CA ALA A 19 -16.95 -6.78 54.00
C ALA A 19 -17.46 -6.97 52.56
N LEU A 20 -18.67 -7.53 52.41
CA LEU A 20 -19.34 -7.68 51.11
C LEU A 20 -19.59 -6.32 50.43
N VAL A 21 -20.19 -5.39 51.16
CA VAL A 21 -20.46 -4.04 50.63
C VAL A 21 -19.14 -3.31 50.30
N GLY A 22 -18.13 -3.41 51.18
CA GLY A 22 -16.81 -2.83 50.96
C GLY A 22 -16.06 -3.41 49.72
N SER A 23 -16.20 -4.71 49.48
CA SER A 23 -15.60 -5.34 48.28
C SER A 23 -16.26 -4.88 46.98
N PHE A 24 -17.60 -4.73 46.98
CA PHE A 24 -18.31 -4.19 45.80
C PHE A 24 -17.94 -2.74 45.53
N ALA A 25 -17.98 -1.87 46.53
CA ALA A 25 -17.63 -0.48 46.40
C ALA A 25 -16.16 -0.31 45.97
N GLY A 26 -15.24 -1.09 46.56
CA GLY A 26 -13.82 -1.08 46.20
C GLY A 26 -13.55 -1.55 44.78
N SER A 27 -14.29 -2.54 44.27
CA SER A 27 -14.16 -3.03 42.90
C SER A 27 -14.61 -2.00 41.85
N PHE A 28 -15.64 -1.19 42.18
CA PHE A 28 -16.06 -0.08 41.31
C PHE A 28 -15.00 1.03 41.23
N ILE A 29 -14.38 1.36 42.36
CA ILE A 29 -13.32 2.37 42.43
C ILE A 29 -12.08 1.88 41.70
N ASP A 30 -11.67 0.64 41.90
CA ASP A 30 -10.52 0.04 41.22
C ASP A 30 -10.74 0.03 39.70
N ARG A 31 -11.97 -0.30 39.21
CA ARG A 31 -12.29 -0.24 37.79
C ARG A 31 -12.23 1.17 37.22
N LYS A 32 -12.67 2.17 37.97
CA LYS A 32 -12.69 3.56 37.47
C LYS A 32 -11.33 4.24 37.49
N LEU A 33 -10.46 3.85 38.45
CA LEU A 33 -9.12 4.45 38.61
C LEU A 33 -8.02 3.64 37.95
N PHE A 34 -8.17 2.33 37.81
CA PHE A 34 -7.13 1.42 37.29
C PHE A 34 -7.59 0.59 36.10
N ALA A 35 -8.74 0.90 35.48
CA ALA A 35 -9.08 0.28 34.21
C ALA A 35 -8.00 0.64 33.20
N PRO A 36 -7.37 -0.34 32.56
CA PRO A 36 -6.46 -0.03 31.48
C PRO A 36 -7.23 0.77 30.42
N SER A 37 -6.73 1.94 30.09
CA SER A 37 -7.26 2.68 28.95
C SER A 37 -7.28 1.77 27.74
N PRO A 38 -8.33 1.82 26.88
CA PRO A 38 -8.33 1.07 25.64
C PRO A 38 -7.04 1.37 24.90
N ALA A 39 -6.24 0.36 24.65
CA ALA A 39 -5.00 0.51 23.92
C ALA A 39 -5.36 0.80 22.46
N ASN A 40 -5.28 2.04 22.06
CA ASN A 40 -5.28 2.40 20.66
C ASN A 40 -3.85 2.13 20.14
N ILE A 41 -3.71 1.10 19.36
CA ILE A 41 -2.44 0.74 18.73
C ILE A 41 -2.50 1.27 17.29
N ASP A 42 -1.74 2.29 17.00
CA ASP A 42 -1.56 2.79 15.64
C ASP A 42 -0.36 2.08 15.01
N ASN A 43 -0.63 1.19 14.09
CA ASN A 43 0.39 0.53 13.27
C ASN A 43 0.55 1.34 11.96
N ILE A 44 1.71 1.96 11.79
CA ILE A 44 2.07 2.65 10.56
C ILE A 44 3.00 1.73 9.77
N GLN A 45 2.52 1.26 8.62
CA GLN A 45 3.28 0.45 7.69
C GLN A 45 3.58 1.28 6.43
N GLU A 46 4.84 1.56 6.21
CA GLU A 46 5.31 2.25 5.01
C GLU A 46 5.81 1.22 3.99
N GLY A 47 5.25 1.25 2.78
CA GLY A 47 5.65 0.38 1.68
C GLY A 47 7.05 0.78 1.15
N PRO A 48 7.71 -0.12 0.39
CA PRO A 48 9.00 0.17 -0.20
C PRO A 48 8.88 1.34 -1.19
N ARG A 49 9.82 2.27 -1.10
CA ARG A 49 9.97 3.37 -2.04
C ARG A 49 10.99 3.00 -3.11
N LEU A 50 10.77 3.44 -4.33
CA LEU A 50 11.71 3.21 -5.41
C LEU A 50 13.01 4.00 -5.13
N THR A 51 14.09 3.27 -4.81
CA THR A 51 15.42 3.87 -4.56
C THR A 51 16.31 3.83 -5.79
N ASP A 52 16.15 2.80 -6.63
CA ASP A 52 16.96 2.59 -7.81
C ASP A 52 16.08 2.27 -9.02
N LEU A 53 16.34 2.95 -10.12
CA LEU A 53 15.69 2.72 -11.40
C LEU A 53 16.67 2.05 -12.35
N PHE A 54 16.44 0.78 -12.65
CA PHE A 54 17.13 0.11 -13.75
C PHE A 54 16.39 0.40 -15.05
N VAL A 55 16.91 1.32 -15.84
CA VAL A 55 16.39 1.62 -17.18
C VAL A 55 17.15 0.79 -18.20
N THR A 56 16.44 0.12 -19.09
CA THR A 56 17.00 -0.46 -20.30
C THR A 56 17.78 0.64 -21.03
N SER A 57 19.00 0.37 -21.49
CA SER A 57 19.94 1.38 -21.95
C SER A 57 19.33 2.33 -22.98
N SER A 58 19.42 3.62 -22.68
CA SER A 58 19.20 4.70 -23.63
C SER A 58 20.57 5.36 -23.86
N SER A 59 21.37 4.80 -24.74
CA SER A 59 22.67 5.39 -25.12
C SER A 59 22.50 6.11 -26.43
N GLU A 60 22.79 7.40 -26.46
CA GLU A 60 22.89 8.17 -27.70
C GLU A 60 23.98 7.55 -28.60
N GLY A 61 23.66 7.34 -29.86
CA GLY A 61 24.57 6.68 -30.82
C GLY A 61 24.59 5.15 -30.74
N ALA A 62 23.74 4.52 -29.95
CA ALA A 62 23.61 3.06 -29.96
C ALA A 62 23.02 2.59 -31.31
N PRO A 63 23.57 1.53 -31.93
CA PRO A 63 23.08 1.04 -33.21
C PRO A 63 21.66 0.48 -33.07
N ILE A 64 20.77 0.90 -33.98
CA ILE A 64 19.43 0.30 -34.07
C ILE A 64 19.60 -1.01 -34.86
N LEU A 65 18.94 -2.08 -34.33
CA LEU A 65 19.05 -3.41 -34.93
C LEU A 65 18.32 -3.47 -36.28
N LEU A 66 18.96 -4.07 -37.30
CA LEU A 66 18.28 -4.45 -38.53
C LEU A 66 17.74 -5.89 -38.38
N VAL A 67 16.41 -6.08 -38.35
CA VAL A 67 15.77 -7.37 -38.14
C VAL A 67 15.14 -7.86 -39.46
N ILE A 68 15.44 -9.07 -39.87
CA ILE A 68 14.82 -9.72 -41.03
C ILE A 68 14.03 -10.93 -40.50
N GLY A 69 12.72 -10.93 -40.77
CA GLY A 69 11.83 -11.98 -40.32
C GLY A 69 11.23 -11.73 -38.94
N ARG A 70 11.07 -12.78 -38.14
CA ARG A 70 10.43 -12.72 -36.82
C ARG A 70 11.43 -13.10 -35.72
N MET A 71 11.74 -12.17 -34.84
CA MET A 71 12.64 -12.42 -33.72
C MET A 71 12.27 -11.58 -32.50
N ARG A 72 12.81 -11.94 -31.36
CA ARG A 72 12.72 -11.12 -30.13
C ARG A 72 13.84 -10.09 -30.16
N VAL A 73 13.47 -8.82 -29.96
CA VAL A 73 14.43 -7.71 -29.89
C VAL A 73 14.34 -7.03 -28.54
N SER A 74 15.46 -6.49 -28.07
CA SER A 74 15.49 -5.59 -26.91
C SER A 74 15.27 -4.18 -27.41
N PRO A 75 14.21 -3.48 -26.97
CA PRO A 75 13.92 -2.13 -27.40
C PRO A 75 14.89 -1.12 -26.78
N GLN A 76 15.03 0.04 -27.43
CA GLN A 76 15.70 1.21 -26.88
C GLN A 76 14.67 2.24 -26.44
N ILE A 77 14.89 2.89 -25.30
CA ILE A 77 14.02 3.99 -24.86
C ILE A 77 14.43 5.23 -25.67
N ILE A 78 13.51 5.72 -26.50
CA ILE A 78 13.72 6.92 -27.32
C ILE A 78 13.09 8.16 -26.71
N TRP A 79 12.11 7.98 -25.81
CA TRP A 79 11.46 9.06 -25.11
C TRP A 79 10.84 8.56 -23.81
N ALA A 80 10.84 9.37 -22.75
CA ALA A 80 10.18 9.07 -21.49
C ALA A 80 9.74 10.34 -20.76
N THR A 81 8.62 10.26 -20.06
CA THR A 81 8.19 11.33 -19.13
C THR A 81 8.93 11.19 -17.80
N ASN A 82 8.90 12.25 -17.00
CA ASN A 82 9.29 12.15 -15.60
C ASN A 82 8.40 11.15 -14.85
N PHE A 83 8.97 10.47 -13.85
CA PHE A 83 8.21 9.62 -12.95
C PHE A 83 7.23 10.45 -12.13
N ARG A 84 5.99 9.99 -12.09
CA ARG A 84 4.98 10.52 -11.21
C ARG A 84 4.74 9.54 -10.08
N GLU A 85 5.09 9.93 -8.86
CA GLU A 85 4.76 9.19 -7.65
C GLU A 85 3.33 9.53 -7.22
N VAL A 86 2.54 8.53 -6.94
CA VAL A 86 1.21 8.64 -6.32
C VAL A 86 1.24 7.86 -5.03
N VAL A 87 0.86 8.54 -3.95
CA VAL A 87 0.82 7.94 -2.61
C VAL A 87 -0.60 7.53 -2.31
N GLU A 88 -0.82 6.24 -2.09
CA GLU A 88 -2.09 5.70 -1.63
C GLU A 88 -1.99 5.35 -0.15
N VAL A 89 -2.93 5.87 0.63
CA VAL A 89 -3.02 5.59 2.06
C VAL A 89 -4.28 4.80 2.32
N SER A 90 -4.12 3.56 2.77
CA SER A 90 -5.20 2.69 3.22
C SER A 90 -5.21 2.63 4.74
N THR A 91 -6.39 2.83 5.34
CA THR A 91 -6.56 2.74 6.79
C THR A 91 -7.53 1.61 7.09
N GLN A 92 -7.08 0.63 7.87
CA GLN A 92 -7.90 -0.46 8.37
C GLN A 92 -8.00 -0.36 9.88
N THR A 93 -9.24 -0.33 10.36
CA THR A 93 -9.53 -0.29 11.80
C THR A 93 -10.18 -1.60 12.21
N GLN A 94 -9.56 -2.32 13.14
CA GLN A 94 -10.11 -3.52 13.76
C GLN A 94 -10.40 -3.25 15.22
N THR A 95 -11.68 -3.42 15.61
CA THR A 95 -12.10 -3.35 16.99
C THR A 95 -12.25 -4.76 17.51
N THR A 96 -11.45 -5.14 18.49
CA THR A 96 -11.57 -6.41 19.18
C THR A 96 -12.44 -6.20 20.41
N SER A 97 -13.66 -6.73 20.41
CA SER A 97 -14.48 -6.84 21.61
C SER A 97 -13.76 -7.80 22.54
N GLY A 98 -13.41 -7.35 23.74
CA GLY A 98 -12.90 -8.20 24.80
C GLY A 98 -13.97 -9.21 25.24
N GLY A 99 -14.12 -10.29 24.46
CA GLY A 99 -15.03 -11.40 24.78
C GLY A 99 -14.47 -12.25 25.90
N GLY A 100 -14.88 -11.99 27.12
CA GLY A 100 -14.63 -12.86 28.24
C GLY A 100 -15.50 -14.12 28.16
N GLY A 101 -15.12 -15.11 27.37
CA GLY A 101 -15.65 -16.46 27.39
C GLY A 101 -15.02 -17.27 28.53
N GLY A 102 -15.40 -17.03 29.76
CA GLY A 102 -15.04 -17.84 30.91
C GLY A 102 -16.29 -18.42 31.54
N LYS A 103 -16.56 -19.69 31.30
CA LYS A 103 -17.52 -20.50 32.02
C LYS A 103 -16.98 -20.75 33.44
N GLY A 104 -17.52 -20.05 34.45
CA GLY A 104 -17.23 -20.36 35.85
C GLY A 104 -17.19 -19.11 36.74
N GLY A 105 -18.25 -18.85 37.47
CA GLY A 105 -18.28 -18.23 38.80
C GLY A 105 -17.69 -16.84 38.99
N GLY A 106 -18.54 -15.80 39.01
CA GLY A 106 -18.34 -14.65 39.89
C GLY A 106 -17.29 -13.62 39.48
N GLY A 107 -17.68 -12.61 38.77
CA GLY A 107 -16.86 -11.39 38.58
C GLY A 107 -16.67 -10.97 37.12
N GLY A 108 -17.72 -10.37 36.53
CA GLY A 108 -17.67 -9.85 35.17
C GLY A 108 -16.64 -8.75 34.98
N GLY A 109 -15.44 -9.09 34.56
CA GLY A 109 -14.45 -8.18 34.07
C GLY A 109 -14.59 -8.04 32.54
N GLY A 110 -15.51 -7.22 32.05
CA GLY A 110 -15.54 -6.81 30.67
C GLY A 110 -14.28 -5.98 30.38
N GLY A 111 -13.33 -6.54 29.66
CA GLY A 111 -12.19 -5.80 29.11
C GLY A 111 -12.73 -4.71 28.20
N ALA A 112 -12.16 -3.49 28.27
CA ALA A 112 -12.48 -2.43 27.35
C ALA A 112 -12.12 -2.87 25.93
N PRO A 113 -12.93 -2.53 24.90
CA PRO A 113 -12.62 -2.86 23.52
C PRO A 113 -11.30 -2.20 23.12
N SER A 114 -10.38 -2.94 22.56
CA SER A 114 -9.16 -2.42 21.99
C SER A 114 -9.33 -2.20 20.49
N THR A 115 -8.93 -1.03 20.04
CA THR A 115 -8.99 -0.65 18.63
C THR A 115 -7.58 -0.64 18.08
N VAL A 116 -7.34 -1.42 17.03
CA VAL A 116 -6.08 -1.43 16.29
C VAL A 116 -6.34 -0.75 14.95
N THR A 117 -5.68 0.38 14.72
CA THR A 117 -5.72 1.10 13.44
C THR A 117 -4.42 0.84 12.70
N THR A 118 -4.51 0.19 11.54
CA THR A 118 -3.36 -0.03 10.65
C THR A 118 -3.46 0.94 9.48
N LYS A 119 -2.48 1.82 9.37
CA LYS A 119 -2.33 2.76 8.26
C LYS A 119 -1.22 2.26 7.34
N THR A 120 -1.58 1.82 6.13
CA THR A 120 -0.63 1.35 5.12
C THR A 120 -0.46 2.42 4.06
N THR A 121 0.78 2.87 3.85
CA THR A 121 1.14 3.81 2.79
C THR A 121 1.79 3.04 1.66
N THR A 122 1.22 3.12 0.45
CA THR A 122 1.73 2.47 -0.76
C THR A 122 2.15 3.54 -1.77
N TYR A 123 3.34 3.40 -2.32
CA TYR A 123 3.87 4.30 -3.35
C TYR A 123 3.71 3.66 -4.73
N LEU A 124 2.95 4.32 -5.62
CA LEU A 124 2.74 3.90 -6.99
C LEU A 124 3.50 4.85 -7.92
N TYR A 125 4.21 4.28 -8.88
CA TYR A 125 5.02 5.03 -9.83
C TYR A 125 4.49 4.88 -11.24
N PHE A 126 4.24 6.00 -11.89
CA PHE A 126 3.74 6.05 -13.26
C PHE A 126 4.75 6.75 -14.16
N VAL A 127 5.02 6.15 -15.30
CA VAL A 127 5.85 6.70 -16.34
C VAL A 127 5.24 6.37 -17.70
N SER A 128 5.38 7.27 -18.66
CA SER A 128 5.10 6.98 -20.07
C SER A 128 6.39 7.04 -20.83
N PHE A 129 6.61 6.05 -21.68
CA PHE A 129 7.84 5.97 -22.48
C PHE A 129 7.53 5.46 -23.89
N ALA A 130 8.36 5.83 -24.84
CA ALA A 130 8.36 5.31 -26.18
C ALA A 130 9.59 4.45 -26.41
N LEU A 131 9.39 3.35 -27.10
CA LEU A 131 10.40 2.35 -27.38
C LEU A 131 10.68 2.30 -28.90
N GLY A 132 11.90 2.51 -29.29
CA GLY A 132 12.39 2.24 -30.62
C GLY A 132 12.75 0.76 -30.75
N LEU A 133 12.15 0.09 -31.72
CA LEU A 133 12.37 -1.34 -31.94
C LEU A 133 13.32 -1.60 -33.08
N TRP A 134 13.27 -0.76 -34.15
CA TRP A 134 13.85 -1.08 -35.44
C TRP A 134 13.85 0.13 -36.35
N GLU A 135 14.76 0.12 -37.36
CA GLU A 135 14.79 1.12 -38.41
C GLU A 135 13.99 0.61 -39.62
N GLY A 136 12.85 1.26 -39.89
CA GLY A 136 11.97 0.93 -41.01
C GLY A 136 10.62 0.34 -40.61
N PRO A 137 9.77 0.06 -41.61
CA PRO A 137 8.42 -0.37 -41.36
C PRO A 137 8.33 -1.81 -40.83
N ILE A 138 7.43 -2.04 -39.85
CA ILE A 138 7.12 -3.36 -39.31
C ILE A 138 5.70 -3.77 -39.60
N VAL A 139 5.47 -5.06 -39.79
CA VAL A 139 4.11 -5.61 -39.94
C VAL A 139 3.33 -5.54 -38.65
N GLY A 140 4.00 -5.81 -37.52
CA GLY A 140 3.41 -5.79 -36.19
C GLY A 140 4.30 -6.44 -35.14
N ILE A 141 3.83 -6.47 -33.90
CA ILE A 141 4.47 -7.14 -32.78
C ILE A 141 3.66 -8.36 -32.36
N GLY A 142 4.35 -9.46 -32.04
CA GLY A 142 3.71 -10.71 -31.61
C GLY A 142 3.43 -10.79 -30.11
N GLY A 143 4.29 -10.20 -29.30
CA GLY A 143 4.13 -10.19 -27.84
C GLY A 143 5.20 -9.33 -27.20
N VAL A 144 4.93 -8.89 -25.97
CA VAL A 144 5.84 -8.07 -25.16
C VAL A 144 6.18 -8.84 -23.88
N TRP A 145 7.41 -8.75 -23.44
CA TRP A 145 7.88 -9.35 -22.21
C TRP A 145 8.57 -8.29 -21.37
N ALA A 146 8.28 -8.32 -20.06
CA ALA A 146 8.98 -7.53 -19.07
C ALA A 146 9.61 -8.48 -18.05
N ASP A 147 10.90 -8.31 -17.77
CA ASP A 147 11.67 -9.17 -16.86
C ASP A 147 11.51 -10.68 -17.16
N GLY A 148 11.55 -11.03 -18.45
CA GLY A 148 11.41 -12.41 -18.92
C GLY A 148 10.00 -12.99 -18.88
N LYS A 149 9.01 -12.27 -18.34
CA LYS A 149 7.61 -12.69 -18.25
C LYS A 149 6.76 -12.03 -19.34
N PRO A 150 5.78 -12.75 -19.92
CA PRO A 150 4.87 -12.13 -20.86
C PRO A 150 4.05 -11.04 -20.15
N LEU A 151 3.93 -9.89 -20.80
CA LEU A 151 3.20 -8.75 -20.30
C LEU A 151 1.74 -8.82 -20.77
N ASP A 152 0.81 -8.63 -19.84
CA ASP A 152 -0.60 -8.47 -20.18
C ASP A 152 -0.87 -7.05 -20.66
N MET A 153 -0.96 -6.88 -21.97
CA MET A 153 -1.15 -5.59 -22.60
C MET A 153 -2.50 -4.93 -22.32
N SER A 154 -3.48 -5.67 -21.80
CA SER A 154 -4.80 -5.13 -21.46
C SER A 154 -4.76 -4.14 -20.29
N GLN A 155 -3.74 -4.24 -19.44
CA GLN A 155 -3.55 -3.37 -18.27
C GLN A 155 -2.81 -2.06 -18.58
N TYR A 156 -2.33 -1.89 -19.83
CA TYR A 156 -1.54 -0.74 -20.24
C TYR A 156 -2.19 0.01 -21.39
N THR A 157 -2.04 1.32 -21.40
CA THR A 157 -2.37 2.11 -22.58
C THR A 157 -1.22 1.99 -23.56
N PHE A 158 -1.42 1.18 -24.59
CA PHE A 158 -0.40 0.85 -25.57
C PHE A 158 -0.79 1.38 -26.95
N ARG A 159 0.18 1.95 -27.67
CA ARG A 159 0.06 2.38 -29.05
C ARG A 159 1.22 1.80 -29.85
N LEU A 160 0.92 1.27 -31.01
CA LEU A 160 1.91 0.73 -31.94
C LEU A 160 2.00 1.62 -33.17
N TYR A 161 3.18 2.07 -33.45
CA TYR A 161 3.54 2.81 -34.64
C TYR A 161 4.40 1.88 -35.52
N LYS A 162 4.00 1.77 -36.79
CA LYS A 162 4.61 0.79 -37.71
C LYS A 162 5.82 1.33 -38.47
N GLY A 163 6.14 2.62 -38.35
CA GLY A 163 7.25 3.23 -39.06
C GLY A 163 6.95 3.59 -40.51
N ASP A 164 5.69 3.89 -40.83
CA ASP A 164 5.32 4.37 -42.18
C ASP A 164 5.78 5.82 -42.33
N GLU A 165 6.23 6.20 -43.56
CA GLU A 165 6.64 7.57 -43.87
C GLU A 165 5.52 8.62 -43.69
N THR A 166 4.26 8.18 -43.65
CA THR A 166 3.10 9.03 -43.42
C THR A 166 2.68 9.10 -41.95
N GLN A 167 3.44 8.43 -41.07
CA GLN A 167 3.16 8.38 -39.64
C GLN A 167 3.31 9.77 -39.01
N GLY A 168 2.25 10.23 -38.36
CA GLY A 168 2.30 11.44 -37.56
C GLY A 168 2.88 11.21 -36.18
N PRO A 169 3.27 12.28 -35.46
CA PRO A 169 3.81 12.17 -34.11
C PRO A 169 2.77 11.63 -33.13
N ASP A 170 3.26 10.91 -32.11
CA ASP A 170 2.38 10.43 -31.03
C ASP A 170 1.70 11.61 -30.31
N PRO A 171 0.38 11.61 -30.15
CA PRO A 171 -0.36 12.73 -29.55
C PRO A 171 0.06 13.02 -28.10
N LYS A 172 0.55 12.03 -27.35
CA LYS A 172 1.04 12.25 -25.99
C LYS A 172 2.43 12.91 -25.99
N ILE A 173 3.31 12.48 -26.88
CA ILE A 173 4.63 13.12 -27.06
C ILE A 173 4.42 14.56 -27.51
N ALA A 174 3.54 14.77 -28.50
CA ALA A 174 3.21 16.09 -28.98
C ALA A 174 2.61 17.01 -27.90
N ALA A 175 1.81 16.46 -27.00
CA ALA A 175 1.23 17.21 -25.88
C ALA A 175 2.27 17.60 -24.82
N VAL A 176 3.30 16.79 -24.61
CA VAL A 176 4.36 17.04 -23.61
C VAL A 176 5.45 17.94 -24.16
N GLU A 177 5.95 17.65 -25.38
CA GLU A 177 7.08 18.34 -25.98
C GLU A 177 6.67 19.58 -26.81
N GLY A 178 5.41 19.65 -27.19
CA GLY A 178 4.89 20.62 -28.15
C GLY A 178 4.89 20.08 -29.59
N SER A 179 3.89 20.49 -30.36
CA SER A 179 3.61 19.95 -31.70
C SER A 179 4.73 20.14 -32.75
N GLY A 180 5.70 21.00 -32.48
CA GLY A 180 6.84 21.22 -33.37
C GLY A 180 8.13 20.47 -33.01
N ARG A 181 8.14 19.73 -31.91
CA ARG A 181 9.32 19.00 -31.40
C ARG A 181 9.10 17.50 -31.32
N ALA A 182 7.86 17.05 -31.44
CA ALA A 182 7.57 15.62 -31.41
C ALA A 182 8.09 14.96 -32.69
N PRO A 183 8.89 13.88 -32.60
CA PRO A 183 9.30 13.10 -33.76
C PRO A 183 8.08 12.45 -34.41
N GLY A 184 8.00 12.51 -35.74
CA GLY A 184 7.02 11.83 -36.58
C GLY A 184 7.39 10.39 -36.86
#